data_2e9ef45ba174d1aa855942328c1615f1
#
_entry.id   2e9ef45ba174d1aa855942328c1615f1
#
_cell.length_a   1.000
_cell.length_b   1.000
_cell.length_c   1.000
_cell.angle_alpha   90.00
_cell.angle_beta   90.00
_cell.angle_gamma   90.00
#
_symmetry.space_group_name_H-M   'P 1'
#
loop_
_entity.id
_entity.type
_entity.pdbx_description
1 polymer ?
#
loop_
_entity_poly.entity_id
_entity_poly.type
_entity_poly.pdbx_seq_one_letter_code
_entity_poly.pdbx_strand_id
1 'polypeptide(L)'
;KNCSIYPGACILDHTVIGDNVIIQAGSIIGSDAFYYNTKKNRDQWFKKMESCGSVVLEDGVEIGANCTIDRGVTAITKIGAGTKIDNGVHIGHDTIIGKNCLLAAQVGIAGGTILEDGVTLWGQVGVNKTIRIGAGAVVLGQAGVTNNLEGGKTYMGFPATEASAKKRELVWIKRIPELWKKVMD
;
A
#
# COMPACT_ATOMS: atom_id res chain seq x y z
N LYS A 1 15.61 -4.88 19.66
CA LYS A 1 16.12 -6.19 20.21
C LYS A 1 15.29 -7.34 19.63
N ASN A 2 15.82 -8.58 19.68
CA ASN A 2 15.12 -9.80 19.25
C ASN A 2 14.58 -9.75 17.81
N CYS A 3 15.28 -9.11 16.88
CA CYS A 3 14.91 -9.07 15.48
C CYS A 3 15.46 -10.29 14.74
N SER A 4 14.70 -10.78 13.76
CA SER A 4 15.11 -11.86 12.85
C SER A 4 15.22 -11.32 11.44
N ILE A 5 16.42 -11.32 10.88
CA ILE A 5 16.71 -10.85 9.53
C ILE A 5 17.22 -12.02 8.71
N TYR A 6 16.49 -12.36 7.65
CA TYR A 6 16.74 -13.55 6.85
C TYR A 6 17.72 -13.28 5.69
N PRO A 7 18.32 -14.34 5.10
CA PRO A 7 19.33 -14.19 4.06
C PRO A 7 18.86 -13.34 2.87
N GLY A 8 19.75 -12.49 2.37
CA GLY A 8 19.47 -11.60 1.23
C GLY A 8 18.62 -10.39 1.53
N ALA A 9 18.16 -10.20 2.76
CA ALA A 9 17.53 -8.94 3.14
C ALA A 9 18.57 -7.81 3.15
N CYS A 10 18.22 -6.67 2.53
CA CYS A 10 19.06 -5.48 2.46
C CYS A 10 18.41 -4.35 3.29
N ILE A 11 19.12 -3.88 4.29
CA ILE A 11 18.69 -2.73 5.10
C ILE A 11 19.65 -1.59 4.81
N LEU A 12 19.12 -0.55 4.17
CA LEU A 12 19.91 0.60 3.76
C LEU A 12 19.98 1.65 4.88
N ASP A 13 20.87 2.61 4.69
CA ASP A 13 21.14 3.67 5.64
C ASP A 13 19.88 4.51 5.99
N HIS A 14 19.89 5.15 7.14
CA HIS A 14 18.75 5.89 7.72
C HIS A 14 17.50 5.03 7.97
N THR A 15 17.65 3.69 8.11
CA THR A 15 16.58 2.80 8.54
C THR A 15 16.63 2.58 10.04
N VAL A 16 15.52 2.80 10.72
CA VAL A 16 15.35 2.55 12.16
C VAL A 16 14.44 1.35 12.36
N ILE A 17 14.89 0.37 13.13
CA ILE A 17 14.16 -0.88 13.39
C ILE A 17 13.90 -1.02 14.89
N GLY A 18 12.64 -1.20 15.25
CA GLY A 18 12.18 -1.45 16.61
C GLY A 18 12.54 -2.85 17.14
N ASP A 19 11.86 -3.27 18.17
CA ASP A 19 12.06 -4.58 18.82
C ASP A 19 11.17 -5.66 18.20
N ASN A 20 11.61 -6.92 18.21
CA ASN A 20 10.87 -8.10 17.72
C ASN A 20 10.42 -8.00 16.24
N VAL A 21 11.17 -7.30 15.41
CA VAL A 21 10.89 -7.17 13.97
C VAL A 21 11.40 -8.40 13.22
N ILE A 22 10.62 -8.87 12.25
CA ILE A 22 11.00 -9.97 11.35
C ILE A 22 11.09 -9.43 9.92
N ILE A 23 12.19 -9.68 9.23
CA ILE A 23 12.38 -9.32 7.81
C ILE A 23 12.79 -10.57 7.05
N GLN A 24 11.92 -11.05 6.17
CA GLN A 24 12.12 -12.26 5.38
C GLN A 24 13.10 -12.03 4.22
N ALA A 25 13.52 -13.16 3.61
CA ALA A 25 14.55 -13.20 2.61
C ALA A 25 14.29 -12.28 1.40
N GLY A 26 15.34 -11.63 0.93
CA GLY A 26 15.32 -10.82 -0.29
C GLY A 26 14.59 -9.48 -0.18
N SER A 27 14.09 -9.10 0.99
CA SER A 27 13.40 -7.81 1.18
C SER A 27 14.38 -6.66 1.27
N ILE A 28 14.02 -5.51 0.67
CA ILE A 28 14.87 -4.31 0.60
C ILE A 28 14.17 -3.18 1.33
N ILE A 29 14.83 -2.65 2.36
CA ILE A 29 14.32 -1.59 3.22
C ILE A 29 15.16 -0.34 3.05
N GLY A 30 14.53 0.76 2.64
CA GLY A 30 15.17 2.07 2.53
C GLY A 30 15.75 2.37 1.14
N SER A 31 15.27 1.70 0.09
CA SER A 31 15.64 2.06 -1.28
C SER A 31 15.17 3.48 -1.64
N ASP A 32 15.82 4.08 -2.62
CA ASP A 32 15.46 5.39 -3.12
C ASP A 32 14.06 5.40 -3.73
N ALA A 33 13.32 6.45 -3.46
CA ALA A 33 12.00 6.67 -4.00
C ALA A 33 11.95 6.72 -5.54
N PHE A 34 10.89 6.20 -6.11
CA PHE A 34 10.53 6.42 -7.51
C PHE A 34 9.96 7.84 -7.67
N TYR A 35 10.83 8.85 -7.52
CA TYR A 35 10.42 10.24 -7.56
C TYR A 35 11.28 11.05 -8.55
N TYR A 36 10.62 11.64 -9.54
CA TYR A 36 11.28 12.35 -10.65
C TYR A 36 10.67 13.71 -10.86
N ASN A 37 11.54 14.71 -11.11
CA ASN A 37 11.12 16.02 -11.60
C ASN A 37 10.83 15.92 -13.10
N THR A 38 9.58 16.18 -13.48
CA THR A 38 9.11 16.09 -14.87
C THR A 38 9.06 17.47 -15.53
N LYS A 39 10.17 17.97 -16.05
CA LYS A 39 10.21 19.22 -16.83
C LYS A 39 10.44 18.91 -18.30
N LYS A 40 9.38 18.81 -19.08
CA LYS A 40 9.39 18.46 -20.50
C LYS A 40 10.12 19.45 -21.42
N ASN A 41 10.49 20.62 -20.93
CA ASN A 41 11.22 21.66 -21.65
C ASN A 41 12.75 21.61 -21.47
N ARG A 42 13.29 20.50 -20.98
CA ARG A 42 14.73 20.28 -20.78
C ARG A 42 15.17 19.04 -21.53
N ASP A 43 16.45 18.93 -21.83
CA ASP A 43 17.06 17.76 -22.50
C ASP A 43 16.83 16.46 -21.72
N GLN A 44 16.75 16.54 -20.40
CA GLN A 44 16.39 15.42 -19.53
C GLN A 44 14.97 15.58 -18.97
N TRP A 45 14.02 14.82 -19.49
CA TRP A 45 12.60 14.88 -19.08
C TRP A 45 12.35 14.36 -17.66
N PHE A 46 13.09 13.35 -17.24
CA PHE A 46 12.95 12.74 -15.92
C PHE A 46 14.28 12.85 -15.17
N LYS A 47 14.41 13.85 -14.32
CA LYS A 47 15.55 13.96 -13.42
C LYS A 47 15.18 13.36 -12.08
N LYS A 48 15.87 12.27 -11.68
CA LYS A 48 15.69 11.66 -10.36
C LYS A 48 15.95 12.70 -9.28
N MET A 49 15.08 12.73 -8.28
CA MET A 49 15.31 13.49 -7.05
C MET A 49 15.96 12.56 -6.02
N GLU A 50 16.96 13.03 -5.37
CA GLU A 50 17.66 12.34 -4.29
C GLU A 50 16.72 12.17 -3.09
N SER A 51 16.66 10.96 -2.54
CA SER A 51 15.88 10.67 -1.36
C SER A 51 16.76 10.87 -0.12
N CYS A 52 16.40 11.81 0.74
CA CYS A 52 17.11 12.12 1.96
C CYS A 52 16.33 11.80 3.25
N GLY A 53 15.17 11.19 3.10
CA GLY A 53 14.35 10.72 4.20
C GLY A 53 14.82 9.37 4.76
N SER A 54 13.98 8.77 5.59
CA SER A 54 14.29 7.54 6.33
C SER A 54 13.15 6.53 6.27
N VAL A 55 13.40 5.31 6.78
CA VAL A 55 12.39 4.30 7.07
C VAL A 55 12.36 4.03 8.57
N VAL A 56 11.18 3.90 9.13
CA VAL A 56 10.98 3.49 10.53
C VAL A 56 10.06 2.29 10.57
N LEU A 57 10.56 1.18 11.10
CA LEU A 57 9.79 -0.02 11.43
C LEU A 57 9.59 -0.04 12.95
N GLU A 58 8.34 0.05 13.40
CA GLU A 58 8.04 -0.04 14.84
C GLU A 58 8.07 -1.50 15.34
N ASP A 59 7.84 -1.69 16.63
CA ASP A 59 7.95 -2.99 17.29
C ASP A 59 6.97 -4.03 16.73
N GLY A 60 7.45 -5.28 16.60
CA GLY A 60 6.64 -6.41 16.17
C GLY A 60 6.18 -6.38 14.74
N VAL A 61 6.75 -5.52 13.90
CA VAL A 61 6.50 -5.52 12.45
C VAL A 61 7.07 -6.79 11.82
N GLU A 62 6.29 -7.42 10.94
CA GLU A 62 6.76 -8.55 10.13
C GLU A 62 6.67 -8.21 8.65
N ILE A 63 7.78 -8.42 7.93
CA ILE A 63 7.91 -8.15 6.50
C ILE A 63 8.20 -9.47 5.79
N GLY A 64 7.32 -9.85 4.87
CA GLY A 64 7.43 -11.03 4.02
C GLY A 64 8.62 -10.97 3.07
N ALA A 65 8.81 -12.01 2.27
CA ALA A 65 9.91 -12.12 1.33
C ALA A 65 9.74 -11.22 0.10
N ASN A 66 10.87 -10.72 -0.44
CA ASN A 66 10.91 -9.91 -1.65
C ASN A 66 10.03 -8.62 -1.58
N CYS A 67 9.85 -8.06 -0.41
CA CYS A 67 9.21 -6.77 -0.25
C CYS A 67 10.18 -5.63 -0.54
N THR A 68 9.64 -4.49 -0.98
CA THR A 68 10.42 -3.26 -1.17
C THR A 68 9.76 -2.10 -0.46
N ILE A 69 10.50 -1.43 0.42
CA ILE A 69 10.03 -0.27 1.18
C ILE A 69 10.96 0.91 0.89
N ASP A 70 10.44 1.88 0.16
CA ASP A 70 11.21 3.08 -0.18
C ASP A 70 11.35 4.01 1.02
N ARG A 71 12.52 4.66 1.13
CA ARG A 71 12.69 5.76 2.10
C ARG A 71 11.87 6.98 1.66
N GLY A 72 11.57 7.84 2.59
CA GLY A 72 10.96 9.12 2.26
C GLY A 72 11.82 9.95 1.32
N VAL A 73 11.20 10.73 0.43
CA VAL A 73 11.94 11.73 -0.37
C VAL A 73 12.52 12.79 0.57
N THR A 74 11.70 13.35 1.43
CA THR A 74 12.09 14.36 2.40
C THR A 74 11.59 14.07 3.82
N ALA A 75 10.65 13.15 3.98
CA ALA A 75 10.05 12.78 5.24
C ALA A 75 10.40 11.33 5.63
N ILE A 76 9.51 10.66 6.32
CA ILE A 76 9.70 9.29 6.83
C ILE A 76 8.68 8.38 6.19
N THR A 77 9.10 7.22 5.68
CA THR A 77 8.22 6.08 5.45
C THR A 77 8.14 5.28 6.74
N LYS A 78 6.96 5.13 7.30
CA LYS A 78 6.77 4.54 8.64
C LYS A 78 5.82 3.36 8.59
N ILE A 79 6.19 2.26 9.27
CA ILE A 79 5.35 1.09 9.49
C ILE A 79 5.06 0.98 10.98
N GLY A 80 3.79 1.09 11.35
CA GLY A 80 3.32 1.06 12.73
C GLY A 80 3.39 -0.33 13.37
N ALA A 81 3.48 -0.34 14.69
CA ALA A 81 3.70 -1.53 15.50
C ALA A 81 2.69 -2.64 15.22
N GLY A 82 3.15 -3.88 15.22
CA GLY A 82 2.33 -5.08 15.03
C GLY A 82 1.83 -5.30 13.61
N THR A 83 2.12 -4.43 12.65
CA THR A 83 1.72 -4.57 11.25
C THR A 83 2.39 -5.76 10.59
N LYS A 84 1.62 -6.50 9.79
CA LYS A 84 2.05 -7.70 9.06
C LYS A 84 1.98 -7.47 7.57
N ILE A 85 3.06 -7.74 6.88
CA ILE A 85 3.24 -7.51 5.45
C ILE A 85 3.65 -8.82 4.80
N ASP A 86 2.85 -9.30 3.86
CA ASP A 86 3.09 -10.54 3.12
C ASP A 86 4.07 -10.32 1.96
N ASN A 87 4.37 -11.38 1.24
CA ASN A 87 5.42 -11.43 0.22
C ASN A 87 5.15 -10.50 -0.98
N GLY A 88 6.19 -9.89 -1.51
CA GLY A 88 6.14 -9.10 -2.72
C GLY A 88 5.38 -7.78 -2.61
N VAL A 89 5.18 -7.26 -1.41
CA VAL A 89 4.54 -5.96 -1.18
C VAL A 89 5.52 -4.83 -1.51
N HIS A 90 5.01 -3.80 -2.19
CA HIS A 90 5.75 -2.55 -2.40
C HIS A 90 5.12 -1.39 -1.61
N ILE A 91 5.95 -0.67 -0.87
CA ILE A 91 5.55 0.53 -0.14
C ILE A 91 6.38 1.72 -0.62
N GLY A 92 5.72 2.66 -1.28
CA GLY A 92 6.34 3.87 -1.81
C GLY A 92 6.70 4.87 -0.70
N HIS A 93 7.49 5.84 -1.08
CA HIS A 93 8.10 6.86 -0.23
C HIS A 93 7.08 7.69 0.58
N ASP A 94 7.50 8.23 1.72
CA ASP A 94 6.69 9.13 2.57
C ASP A 94 5.33 8.53 3.00
N THR A 95 5.19 7.19 2.95
CA THR A 95 3.97 6.47 3.33
C THR A 95 3.95 6.23 4.83
N ILE A 96 2.80 6.46 5.45
CA ILE A 96 2.57 6.17 6.88
C ILE A 96 1.56 5.03 6.98
N ILE A 97 2.00 3.90 7.52
CA ILE A 97 1.13 2.77 7.84
C ILE A 97 0.92 2.72 9.35
N GLY A 98 -0.33 2.67 9.77
CA GLY A 98 -0.73 2.58 11.16
C GLY A 98 -0.37 1.25 11.82
N LYS A 99 -0.85 1.07 13.04
CA LYS A 99 -0.61 -0.15 13.84
C LYS A 99 -1.55 -1.27 13.43
N ASN A 100 -1.08 -2.51 13.63
CA ASN A 100 -1.90 -3.73 13.43
C ASN A 100 -2.58 -3.80 12.05
N CYS A 101 -1.96 -3.23 11.02
CA CYS A 101 -2.42 -3.39 9.64
C CYS A 101 -2.03 -4.76 9.10
N LEU A 102 -2.78 -5.23 8.10
CA LEU A 102 -2.50 -6.47 7.38
C LEU A 102 -2.44 -6.19 5.89
N LEU A 103 -1.28 -6.38 5.29
CA LEU A 103 -1.04 -6.19 3.86
C LEU A 103 -0.72 -7.54 3.24
N ALA A 104 -1.67 -8.09 2.50
CA ALA A 104 -1.51 -9.39 1.85
C ALA A 104 -0.58 -9.29 0.62
N ALA A 105 -0.28 -10.46 0.03
CA ALA A 105 0.72 -10.58 -1.02
C ALA A 105 0.49 -9.64 -2.22
N GLN A 106 1.59 -9.07 -2.72
CA GLN A 106 1.64 -8.23 -3.92
C GLN A 106 0.81 -6.93 -3.82
N VAL A 107 0.51 -6.46 -2.63
CA VAL A 107 -0.07 -5.12 -2.44
C VAL A 107 0.94 -4.07 -2.88
N GLY A 108 0.48 -3.08 -3.64
CA GLY A 108 1.28 -1.93 -4.07
C GLY A 108 0.72 -0.63 -3.52
N ILE A 109 1.51 0.11 -2.74
CA ILE A 109 1.13 1.38 -2.15
C ILE A 109 2.01 2.49 -2.70
N ALA A 110 1.42 3.43 -3.40
CA ALA A 110 2.15 4.58 -3.93
C ALA A 110 2.46 5.62 -2.84
N GLY A 111 3.45 6.46 -3.11
CA GLY A 111 4.02 7.39 -2.12
C GLY A 111 3.03 8.39 -1.52
N GLY A 112 3.32 8.82 -0.29
CA GLY A 112 2.55 9.80 0.45
C GLY A 112 1.19 9.31 0.95
N THR A 113 0.95 8.01 0.95
CA THR A 113 -0.30 7.38 1.38
C THR A 113 -0.32 7.22 2.89
N ILE A 114 -1.50 7.33 3.49
CA ILE A 114 -1.72 7.12 4.92
C ILE A 114 -2.73 5.99 5.10
N LEU A 115 -2.31 4.90 5.71
CA LEU A 115 -3.19 3.86 6.25
C LEU A 115 -3.31 4.08 7.75
N GLU A 116 -4.53 4.23 8.26
CA GLU A 116 -4.77 4.30 9.69
C GLU A 116 -4.70 2.91 10.34
N ASP A 117 -4.86 2.83 11.66
CA ASP A 117 -4.71 1.58 12.41
C ASP A 117 -5.70 0.50 11.97
N GLY A 118 -5.27 -0.75 11.94
CA GLY A 118 -6.11 -1.92 11.67
C GLY A 118 -6.61 -2.04 10.23
N VAL A 119 -6.06 -1.30 9.28
CA VAL A 119 -6.42 -1.44 7.86
C VAL A 119 -5.99 -2.80 7.33
N THR A 120 -6.86 -3.45 6.57
CA THR A 120 -6.56 -4.70 5.86
C THR A 120 -6.63 -4.49 4.35
N LEU A 121 -5.53 -4.73 3.65
CA LEU A 121 -5.46 -4.76 2.19
C LEU A 121 -5.23 -6.19 1.75
N TRP A 122 -6.18 -6.77 1.03
CA TRP A 122 -6.05 -8.12 0.48
C TRP A 122 -5.17 -8.14 -0.77
N GLY A 123 -4.80 -9.34 -1.21
CA GLY A 123 -3.80 -9.55 -2.26
C GLY A 123 -4.01 -8.73 -3.53
N GLN A 124 -2.91 -8.19 -4.05
CA GLN A 124 -2.87 -7.39 -5.28
C GLN A 124 -3.69 -6.09 -5.25
N VAL A 125 -4.03 -5.59 -4.08
CA VAL A 125 -4.63 -4.25 -3.96
C VAL A 125 -3.60 -3.21 -4.39
N GLY A 126 -4.02 -2.29 -5.28
CA GLY A 126 -3.23 -1.13 -5.68
C GLY A 126 -3.78 0.15 -5.05
N VAL A 127 -2.93 0.91 -4.36
CA VAL A 127 -3.32 2.18 -3.74
C VAL A 127 -2.60 3.34 -4.43
N ASN A 128 -3.37 4.28 -4.97
CA ASN A 128 -2.83 5.47 -5.63
C ASN A 128 -2.15 6.41 -4.61
N LYS A 129 -1.33 7.33 -5.11
CA LYS A 129 -0.56 8.27 -4.28
C LYS A 129 -1.44 9.20 -3.45
N THR A 130 -0.93 9.63 -2.30
CA THR A 130 -1.53 10.67 -1.43
C THR A 130 -2.96 10.38 -0.97
N ILE A 131 -3.31 9.11 -0.83
CA ILE A 131 -4.62 8.66 -0.37
C ILE A 131 -4.59 8.38 1.13
N ARG A 132 -5.71 8.61 1.80
CA ARG A 132 -5.95 8.23 3.18
C ARG A 132 -6.98 7.11 3.25
N ILE A 133 -6.63 6.02 3.93
CA ILE A 133 -7.51 4.89 4.22
C ILE A 133 -7.78 4.87 5.71
N GLY A 134 -9.05 5.06 6.09
CA GLY A 134 -9.49 5.19 7.48
C GLY A 134 -9.38 3.88 8.27
N ALA A 135 -9.28 4.01 9.59
CA ALA A 135 -9.03 2.92 10.53
C ALA A 135 -10.01 1.76 10.35
N GLY A 136 -9.50 0.53 10.41
CA GLY A 136 -10.27 -0.70 10.28
C GLY A 136 -10.95 -0.91 8.92
N ALA A 137 -10.61 -0.14 7.90
CA ALA A 137 -11.11 -0.38 6.54
C ALA A 137 -10.52 -1.68 5.98
N VAL A 138 -11.33 -2.40 5.20
CA VAL A 138 -10.94 -3.64 4.51
C VAL A 138 -11.07 -3.43 3.01
N VAL A 139 -10.01 -3.67 2.26
CA VAL A 139 -10.02 -3.60 0.80
C VAL A 139 -9.83 -5.00 0.24
N LEU A 140 -10.82 -5.49 -0.54
CA LEU A 140 -10.80 -6.82 -1.11
C LEU A 140 -9.80 -6.94 -2.26
N GLY A 141 -9.33 -8.17 -2.49
CA GLY A 141 -8.27 -8.46 -3.46
C GLY A 141 -8.50 -7.89 -4.84
N GLN A 142 -7.40 -7.49 -5.49
CA GLN A 142 -7.37 -6.87 -6.82
C GLN A 142 -8.15 -5.55 -6.96
N ALA A 143 -8.56 -4.93 -5.85
CA ALA A 143 -9.21 -3.63 -5.90
C ALA A 143 -8.20 -2.49 -6.14
N GLY A 144 -8.61 -1.48 -6.91
CA GLY A 144 -7.82 -0.26 -7.14
C GLY A 144 -8.38 0.90 -6.30
N VAL A 145 -7.59 1.41 -5.39
CA VAL A 145 -7.96 2.55 -4.53
C VAL A 145 -7.50 3.85 -5.17
N THR A 146 -8.44 4.64 -5.65
CA THR A 146 -8.18 5.93 -6.33
C THR A 146 -8.58 7.15 -5.51
N ASN A 147 -9.33 6.96 -4.43
CA ASN A 147 -9.83 8.03 -3.55
C ASN A 147 -9.67 7.63 -2.08
N ASN A 148 -9.79 8.61 -1.18
CA ASN A 148 -9.81 8.34 0.26
C ASN A 148 -10.95 7.39 0.61
N LEU A 149 -10.68 6.49 1.56
CA LEU A 149 -11.65 5.51 2.05
C LEU A 149 -11.97 5.80 3.52
N GLU A 150 -13.25 5.77 3.87
CA GLU A 150 -13.70 5.87 5.25
C GLU A 150 -13.35 4.60 6.04
N GLY A 151 -13.10 4.76 7.33
CA GLY A 151 -12.81 3.64 8.23
C GLY A 151 -13.99 2.71 8.46
N GLY A 152 -13.69 1.48 8.91
CA GLY A 152 -14.69 0.50 9.33
C GLY A 152 -15.55 -0.09 8.20
N LYS A 153 -15.26 0.21 6.94
CA LYS A 153 -16.01 -0.28 5.79
C LYS A 153 -15.20 -1.26 4.96
N THR A 154 -15.90 -2.08 4.17
CA THR A 154 -15.31 -2.99 3.19
C THR A 154 -15.49 -2.46 1.78
N TYR A 155 -14.40 -2.43 1.01
CA TYR A 155 -14.34 -1.89 -0.36
C TYR A 155 -13.93 -2.97 -1.36
N MET A 156 -14.41 -2.87 -2.60
CA MET A 156 -14.05 -3.78 -3.68
C MET A 156 -14.11 -3.10 -5.06
N GLY A 157 -13.39 -3.66 -6.02
CA GLY A 157 -13.47 -3.27 -7.42
C GLY A 157 -12.51 -2.14 -7.80
N PHE A 158 -12.67 -1.64 -9.02
CA PHE A 158 -11.88 -0.54 -9.58
C PHE A 158 -12.84 0.50 -10.19
N PRO A 159 -12.81 1.74 -9.73
CA PRO A 159 -12.23 2.14 -8.43
C PRO A 159 -12.87 1.39 -7.26
N ALA A 160 -12.16 1.25 -6.15
CA ALA A 160 -12.70 0.58 -4.97
C ALA A 160 -13.87 1.38 -4.39
N THR A 161 -15.02 0.73 -4.30
CA THR A 161 -16.24 1.27 -3.73
C THR A 161 -16.68 0.41 -2.55
N GLU A 162 -17.59 0.93 -1.74
CA GLU A 162 -18.14 0.17 -0.60
C GLU A 162 -18.77 -1.16 -1.12
N ALA A 163 -18.43 -2.29 -0.48
CA ALA A 163 -18.75 -3.63 -1.02
C ALA A 163 -20.26 -3.90 -1.15
N SER A 164 -21.08 -3.38 -0.24
CA SER A 164 -22.53 -3.53 -0.31
C SER A 164 -23.12 -2.77 -1.52
N ALA A 165 -22.60 -1.60 -1.79
CA ALA A 165 -22.99 -0.81 -2.97
C ALA A 165 -22.57 -1.50 -4.26
N LYS A 166 -21.33 -2.01 -4.32
CA LYS A 166 -20.83 -2.75 -5.50
C LYS A 166 -21.60 -4.04 -5.77
N LYS A 167 -21.95 -4.79 -4.74
CA LYS A 167 -22.78 -6.00 -4.88
C LYS A 167 -24.16 -5.67 -5.47
N ARG A 168 -24.81 -4.59 -5.02
CA ARG A 168 -26.08 -4.13 -5.60
C ARG A 168 -25.93 -3.74 -7.08
N GLU A 169 -24.87 -2.99 -7.40
CA GLU A 169 -24.55 -2.62 -8.79
C GLU A 169 -24.42 -3.85 -9.69
N LEU A 170 -23.65 -4.87 -9.25
CA LEU A 170 -23.47 -6.10 -10.01
C LEU A 170 -24.78 -6.88 -10.22
N VAL A 171 -25.70 -6.85 -9.27
CA VAL A 171 -27.04 -7.45 -9.42
C VAL A 171 -27.84 -6.71 -10.49
N TRP A 172 -27.82 -5.37 -10.50
CA TRP A 172 -28.48 -4.57 -11.52
C TRP A 172 -27.89 -4.80 -12.91
N ILE A 173 -26.57 -4.85 -13.03
CA ILE A 173 -25.88 -5.14 -14.30
C ILE A 173 -26.37 -6.49 -14.89
N LYS A 174 -26.52 -7.52 -14.06
CA LYS A 174 -27.03 -8.83 -14.51
C LYS A 174 -28.48 -8.77 -14.99
N ARG A 175 -29.27 -7.81 -14.54
CA ARG A 175 -30.67 -7.63 -14.93
C ARG A 175 -30.87 -6.78 -16.20
N ILE A 176 -29.85 -6.11 -16.68
CA ILE A 176 -29.93 -5.26 -17.88
C ILE A 176 -30.54 -6.00 -19.08
N PRO A 177 -30.15 -7.26 -19.41
CA PRO A 177 -30.76 -7.96 -20.55
C PRO A 177 -32.30 -8.20 -20.42
N GLU A 178 -32.77 -8.44 -19.20
CA GLU A 178 -34.21 -8.61 -18.92
C GLU A 178 -34.97 -7.29 -19.06
N LEU A 179 -34.39 -6.20 -18.56
CA LEU A 179 -34.95 -4.87 -18.67
C LEU A 179 -34.99 -4.42 -20.13
N TRP A 180 -33.93 -4.69 -20.89
CA TRP A 180 -33.85 -4.36 -22.30
C TRP A 180 -34.97 -5.01 -23.10
N LYS A 181 -35.24 -6.32 -22.89
CA LYS A 181 -36.36 -7.01 -23.55
C LYS A 181 -37.70 -6.33 -23.25
N LYS A 182 -37.97 -5.96 -22.00
CA LYS A 182 -39.22 -5.30 -21.59
C LYS A 182 -39.42 -3.90 -22.15
N VAL A 183 -38.37 -3.24 -22.59
CA VAL A 183 -38.44 -1.89 -23.20
C VAL A 183 -38.58 -1.96 -24.70
N MET A 184 -38.13 -3.05 -25.31
CA MET A 184 -38.18 -3.23 -26.79
C MET A 184 -39.42 -4.00 -27.27
N ASP A 185 -40.15 -4.69 -26.37
CA ASP A 185 -41.48 -5.30 -26.61
C ASP A 185 -42.58 -4.25 -26.35
#